data_56b1abe28b6d808a03ddcd4fc063d79a
#
_entry.id   56b1abe28b6d808a03ddcd4fc063d79a
#
_cell.length_a   1.000
_cell.length_b   1.000
_cell.length_c   1.000
_cell.angle_alpha   90.00
_cell.angle_beta   90.00
_cell.angle_gamma   90.00
#
_symmetry.space_group_name_H-M   'P 1'
#
loop_
_entity.id
_entity.type
_entity.pdbx_description
1 polymer ?
#
loop_
_entity_poly.entity_id
_entity_poly.type
_entity_poly.pdbx_seq_one_letter_code
_entity_poly.pdbx_strand_id
1 'polypeptide(L)'
;MRIVISGIPIDVQKKNIKNMHLQVKPPDGHVVISAPLSVDDKAIEAYARTQLGFIKRAIAQFQEQPRASRRQYVSGETMYIWGKQYFLVFKSDNQKNSFEIQNQNIVLSMSAKSTVKQRDAYVKEEYRKILKEEIEKRLPKWEAQTGLKCDSWQTKYMVTKWGACSTDKKKLWFNLQLAQKPYACLDYIILHELTHLLTRKHDATFIAHMDRYMPNWREVRKELNDSRLDYYEAQDESPLQKLIDQSRYDDIRDAAIAYIQEEHSGDAKRLSVIDMEIENVIHIEQLEDGVIAFDVIASCDVEMPSASRKGYFNERWLKIHCQVTLGIDMSGFRIMSVGNCEPQEESDNDRLSGELVPIISREQFEDEAEKFLTRYCPEALEKPMRVPIETIASDMKLQVIEDVPLSDDLTYFGTIIFDNGNVLDKHRKITIRNAKRGTVYLDPRVSYERSVGTKRTTLAHECFHWHRHQPYHVLMKMIGADDNLGKAIQCQIAANSMDSDKWKAVDWMEWQAKGVAPRILMPAKPTRLKADQLLAVYGG
;
A
#
# COMPACT_ATOMS: atom_id res chain seq x y z
N MET A 1 8.50 -0.18 -16.72
CA MET A 1 8.48 -1.14 -17.84
C MET A 1 8.62 -2.55 -17.25
N ARG A 2 7.92 -3.53 -17.79
CA ARG A 2 8.00 -4.93 -17.32
C ARG A 2 8.51 -5.82 -18.43
N ILE A 3 9.51 -6.64 -18.16
CA ILE A 3 10.05 -7.65 -19.08
C ILE A 3 9.80 -9.05 -18.50
N VAL A 4 9.72 -10.06 -19.35
CA VAL A 4 9.56 -11.46 -18.91
C VAL A 4 10.73 -12.28 -19.45
N ILE A 5 11.52 -12.89 -18.55
CA ILE A 5 12.67 -13.71 -18.92
C ILE A 5 12.50 -15.11 -18.31
N SER A 6 12.47 -16.13 -19.15
CA SER A 6 12.24 -17.53 -18.72
C SER A 6 11.00 -17.71 -17.83
N GLY A 7 9.90 -16.99 -18.13
CA GLY A 7 8.67 -17.04 -17.37
C GLY A 7 8.66 -16.18 -16.08
N ILE A 8 9.77 -15.53 -15.74
CA ILE A 8 9.88 -14.68 -14.55
C ILE A 8 9.59 -13.23 -14.95
N PRO A 9 8.58 -12.58 -14.37
CA PRO A 9 8.33 -11.17 -14.57
C PRO A 9 9.37 -10.34 -13.81
N ILE A 10 9.93 -9.34 -14.49
CA ILE A 10 10.96 -8.44 -13.95
C ILE A 10 10.50 -7.01 -14.17
N ASP A 11 10.34 -6.25 -13.09
CA ASP A 11 10.01 -4.83 -13.18
C ASP A 11 11.28 -4.01 -13.40
N VAL A 12 11.27 -3.19 -14.45
CA VAL A 12 12.41 -2.33 -14.81
C VAL A 12 12.06 -0.88 -14.48
N GLN A 13 12.90 -0.28 -13.65
CA GLN A 13 12.81 1.13 -13.24
C GLN A 13 14.01 1.89 -13.81
N LYS A 14 13.76 2.81 -14.74
CA LYS A 14 14.81 3.72 -15.23
C LYS A 14 14.94 4.91 -14.27
N LYS A 15 16.16 5.14 -13.77
CA LYS A 15 16.47 6.14 -12.73
C LYS A 15 17.73 6.91 -13.11
N ASN A 16 17.93 8.06 -12.49
CA ASN A 16 19.18 8.82 -12.63
C ASN A 16 20.29 8.20 -11.76
N ILE A 17 20.79 7.05 -12.16
CA ILE A 17 21.84 6.27 -11.51
C ILE A 17 22.94 5.91 -12.48
N LYS A 18 24.14 5.55 -11.99
CA LYS A 18 25.30 5.21 -12.84
C LYS A 18 25.33 3.75 -13.29
N ASN A 19 24.85 2.85 -12.44
CA ASN A 19 24.97 1.40 -12.66
C ASN A 19 23.57 0.73 -12.60
N MET A 20 23.43 -0.42 -13.28
CA MET A 20 22.26 -1.28 -13.13
C MET A 20 22.31 -2.02 -11.79
N HIS A 21 21.19 -2.09 -11.09
CA HIS A 21 21.02 -2.83 -9.86
C HIS A 21 19.85 -3.79 -9.98
N LEU A 22 20.06 -5.05 -9.61
CA LEU A 22 19.04 -6.08 -9.55
C LEU A 22 18.72 -6.41 -8.10
N GLN A 23 17.44 -6.42 -7.77
CA GLN A 23 16.93 -6.81 -6.47
C GLN A 23 15.86 -7.90 -6.64
N VAL A 24 15.89 -8.91 -5.79
CA VAL A 24 14.81 -9.88 -5.64
C VAL A 24 14.19 -9.62 -4.27
N LYS A 25 12.93 -9.19 -4.28
CA LYS A 25 12.23 -8.71 -3.07
C LYS A 25 11.35 -9.81 -2.47
N PRO A 26 11.25 -9.90 -1.13
CA PRO A 26 10.27 -10.76 -0.47
C PRO A 26 8.84 -10.19 -0.69
N PRO A 27 7.78 -10.97 -0.39
CA PRO A 27 7.83 -12.33 0.18
C PRO A 27 7.97 -13.43 -0.88
N ASP A 28 7.58 -13.15 -2.11
CA ASP A 28 7.39 -14.08 -3.23
C ASP A 28 8.54 -14.09 -4.25
N GLY A 29 9.57 -13.29 -3.99
CA GLY A 29 10.71 -13.18 -4.90
C GLY A 29 10.46 -12.22 -6.06
N HIS A 30 9.70 -11.15 -5.87
CA HIS A 30 9.49 -10.10 -6.86
C HIS A 30 10.81 -9.49 -7.35
N VAL A 31 11.03 -9.48 -8.66
CA VAL A 31 12.31 -9.07 -9.26
C VAL A 31 12.21 -7.64 -9.80
N VAL A 32 13.13 -6.78 -9.35
CA VAL A 32 13.22 -5.39 -9.80
C VAL A 32 14.62 -5.10 -10.33
N ILE A 33 14.73 -4.48 -11.51
CA ILE A 33 15.98 -3.93 -12.04
C ILE A 33 15.86 -2.42 -12.09
N SER A 34 16.74 -1.73 -11.36
CA SER A 34 16.95 -0.30 -11.53
C SER A 34 18.06 -0.07 -12.55
N ALA A 35 17.80 0.71 -13.60
CA ALA A 35 18.73 0.97 -14.70
C ALA A 35 18.90 2.47 -14.95
N PRO A 36 20.08 2.94 -15.40
CA PRO A 36 20.28 4.31 -15.85
C PRO A 36 19.32 4.71 -16.97
N LEU A 37 18.93 5.99 -17.04
CA LEU A 37 18.08 6.52 -18.11
C LEU A 37 18.66 6.31 -19.53
N SER A 38 19.99 6.27 -19.63
CA SER A 38 20.73 6.13 -20.90
C SER A 38 20.85 4.70 -21.41
N VAL A 39 20.48 3.69 -20.61
CA VAL A 39 20.60 2.28 -20.99
C VAL A 39 19.38 1.85 -21.79
N ASP A 40 19.59 1.20 -22.93
CA ASP A 40 18.52 0.68 -23.78
C ASP A 40 17.89 -0.60 -23.19
N ASP A 41 16.69 -0.92 -23.65
CA ASP A 41 15.92 -2.03 -23.11
C ASP A 41 16.57 -3.38 -23.45
N LYS A 42 17.27 -3.50 -24.57
CA LYS A 42 17.99 -4.72 -24.97
C LYS A 42 19.17 -5.01 -24.05
N ALA A 43 19.90 -3.97 -23.62
CA ALA A 43 20.99 -4.11 -22.67
C ALA A 43 20.47 -4.52 -21.28
N ILE A 44 19.29 -4.01 -20.87
CA ILE A 44 18.63 -4.41 -19.61
C ILE A 44 18.20 -5.89 -19.66
N GLU A 45 17.62 -6.32 -20.78
CA GLU A 45 17.28 -7.74 -20.98
C GLU A 45 18.53 -8.65 -20.96
N ALA A 46 19.60 -8.25 -21.64
CA ALA A 46 20.86 -9.00 -21.63
C ALA A 46 21.42 -9.12 -20.21
N TYR A 47 21.43 -8.02 -19.46
CA TYR A 47 21.83 -8.02 -18.05
C TYR A 47 20.98 -8.96 -17.20
N ALA A 48 19.65 -8.90 -17.33
CA ALA A 48 18.76 -9.78 -16.59
C ALA A 48 18.99 -11.27 -16.94
N ARG A 49 19.27 -11.59 -18.19
CA ARG A 49 19.63 -12.96 -18.62
C ARG A 49 20.92 -13.46 -17.98
N THR A 50 21.95 -12.61 -17.84
CA THR A 50 23.19 -12.99 -17.14
C THR A 50 22.96 -13.27 -15.66
N GLN A 51 21.96 -12.62 -15.04
CA GLN A 51 21.62 -12.77 -13.62
C GLN A 51 20.56 -13.86 -13.35
N LEU A 52 20.09 -14.57 -14.37
CA LEU A 52 18.97 -15.52 -14.24
C LEU A 52 19.23 -16.61 -13.18
N GLY A 53 20.46 -17.11 -13.07
CA GLY A 53 20.83 -18.08 -12.05
C GLY A 53 20.72 -17.55 -10.62
N PHE A 54 21.10 -16.29 -10.41
CA PHE A 54 20.91 -15.60 -9.13
C PHE A 54 19.42 -15.39 -8.83
N ILE A 55 18.67 -14.88 -9.80
CA ILE A 55 17.23 -14.63 -9.68
C ILE A 55 16.49 -15.91 -9.26
N LYS A 56 16.69 -17.01 -9.96
CA LYS A 56 16.02 -18.29 -9.64
C LYS A 56 16.37 -18.80 -8.24
N ARG A 57 17.62 -18.74 -7.82
CA ARG A 57 18.03 -19.15 -6.48
C ARG A 57 17.42 -18.26 -5.39
N ALA A 58 17.39 -16.95 -5.60
CA ALA A 58 16.80 -16.02 -4.65
C ALA A 58 15.28 -16.21 -4.52
N ILE A 59 14.56 -16.42 -5.64
CA ILE A 59 13.13 -16.73 -5.62
C ILE A 59 12.87 -18.04 -4.86
N ALA A 60 13.62 -19.12 -5.17
CA ALA A 60 13.49 -20.39 -4.46
C ALA A 60 13.73 -20.24 -2.95
N GLN A 61 14.76 -19.47 -2.57
CA GLN A 61 15.05 -19.20 -1.17
C GLN A 61 13.90 -18.50 -0.45
N PHE A 62 13.21 -17.53 -1.09
CA PHE A 62 12.04 -16.89 -0.49
C PHE A 62 10.84 -17.82 -0.40
N GLN A 63 10.63 -18.69 -1.40
CA GLN A 63 9.53 -19.65 -1.42
C GLN A 63 9.71 -20.78 -0.40
N GLU A 64 10.93 -21.22 -0.16
CA GLU A 64 11.27 -22.27 0.80
C GLU A 64 11.38 -21.77 2.25
N GLN A 65 11.45 -20.45 2.46
CA GLN A 65 11.64 -19.88 3.79
C GLN A 65 10.36 -20.04 4.63
N PRO A 66 10.39 -20.78 5.76
CA PRO A 66 9.22 -20.97 6.59
C PRO A 66 8.77 -19.65 7.21
N ARG A 67 7.50 -19.28 7.01
CA ARG A 67 6.89 -18.10 7.60
C ARG A 67 5.78 -18.47 8.55
N ALA A 68 5.55 -17.64 9.58
CA ALA A 68 4.41 -17.80 10.47
C ALA A 68 3.11 -17.46 9.71
N SER A 69 2.00 -18.03 10.12
CA SER A 69 0.67 -17.62 9.65
C SER A 69 0.34 -16.22 10.16
N ARG A 70 -0.56 -15.51 9.45
CA ARG A 70 -1.03 -14.18 9.85
C ARG A 70 -1.55 -14.19 11.28
N ARG A 71 -1.04 -13.29 12.12
CA ARG A 71 -1.48 -13.14 13.51
C ARG A 71 -2.81 -12.40 13.57
N GLN A 72 -3.68 -12.83 14.46
CA GLN A 72 -4.95 -12.16 14.77
C GLN A 72 -4.89 -11.50 16.15
N TYR A 73 -3.85 -11.82 16.93
CA TYR A 73 -3.67 -11.37 18.31
C TYR A 73 -4.87 -11.73 19.20
N VAL A 74 -5.29 -12.99 19.11
CA VAL A 74 -6.35 -13.57 19.92
C VAL A 74 -5.80 -14.57 20.92
N SER A 75 -6.57 -14.87 21.99
CA SER A 75 -6.13 -15.83 23.00
C SER A 75 -5.86 -17.21 22.41
N GLY A 76 -4.76 -17.83 22.83
CA GLY A 76 -4.29 -19.13 22.37
C GLY A 76 -3.21 -19.06 21.28
N GLU A 77 -2.96 -17.92 20.66
CA GLU A 77 -1.84 -17.77 19.74
C GLU A 77 -0.49 -17.92 20.44
N THR A 78 0.49 -18.47 19.70
CA THR A 78 1.85 -18.65 20.19
C THR A 78 2.70 -17.43 19.89
N MET A 79 3.37 -16.89 20.90
CA MET A 79 4.34 -15.80 20.79
C MET A 79 5.71 -16.24 21.30
N TYR A 80 6.77 -15.56 20.86
CA TYR A 80 8.14 -15.86 21.27
C TYR A 80 8.82 -14.61 21.82
N ILE A 81 9.57 -14.77 22.90
CA ILE A 81 10.50 -13.76 23.43
C ILE A 81 11.80 -14.47 23.79
N TRP A 82 12.90 -14.04 23.22
CA TRP A 82 14.25 -14.61 23.38
C TRP A 82 14.29 -16.14 23.14
N GLY A 83 13.57 -16.60 22.12
CA GLY A 83 13.46 -18.02 21.77
C GLY A 83 12.52 -18.83 22.66
N LYS A 84 12.02 -18.26 23.76
CA LYS A 84 11.07 -18.92 24.65
C LYS A 84 9.64 -18.72 24.17
N GLN A 85 8.87 -19.81 24.15
CA GLN A 85 7.47 -19.82 23.75
C GLN A 85 6.56 -19.35 24.87
N TYR A 86 5.56 -18.54 24.49
CA TYR A 86 4.47 -18.07 25.34
C TYR A 86 3.13 -18.22 24.63
N PHE A 87 2.04 -18.28 25.39
CA PHE A 87 0.69 -18.24 24.84
C PHE A 87 0.07 -16.86 25.08
N LEU A 88 -0.52 -16.29 24.04
CA LEU A 88 -1.21 -15.01 24.14
C LEU A 88 -2.54 -15.19 24.89
N VAL A 89 -2.81 -14.31 25.83
CA VAL A 89 -4.09 -14.14 26.50
C VAL A 89 -4.57 -12.73 26.24
N PHE A 90 -5.54 -12.56 25.36
CA PHE A 90 -6.15 -11.26 25.11
C PHE A 90 -7.20 -10.95 26.16
N LYS A 91 -7.09 -9.78 26.81
CA LYS A 91 -8.07 -9.24 27.74
C LYS A 91 -8.63 -7.94 27.22
N SER A 92 -9.95 -7.82 27.25
CA SER A 92 -10.59 -6.55 26.91
C SER A 92 -10.47 -5.58 28.07
N ASP A 93 -9.74 -4.49 27.87
CA ASP A 93 -9.63 -3.38 28.80
C ASP A 93 -9.75 -2.05 28.02
N ASN A 94 -10.68 -1.20 28.44
CA ASN A 94 -10.91 0.09 27.78
C ASN A 94 -10.18 1.26 28.49
N GLN A 95 -9.42 0.98 29.55
CA GLN A 95 -8.77 2.03 30.33
C GLN A 95 -7.31 2.22 29.95
N LYS A 96 -6.55 1.12 29.74
CA LYS A 96 -5.13 1.18 29.43
C LYS A 96 -4.65 -0.04 28.66
N ASN A 97 -3.88 0.19 27.61
CA ASN A 97 -3.18 -0.89 26.93
C ASN A 97 -2.04 -1.41 27.82
N SER A 98 -1.89 -2.74 27.91
CA SER A 98 -0.75 -3.36 28.61
C SER A 98 -0.29 -4.65 27.91
N PHE A 99 1.01 -4.93 28.07
CA PHE A 99 1.65 -6.15 27.60
C PHE A 99 2.47 -6.72 28.77
N GLU A 100 2.01 -7.81 29.36
CA GLU A 100 2.59 -8.37 30.56
C GLU A 100 2.96 -9.84 30.37
N ILE A 101 4.17 -10.20 30.80
CA ILE A 101 4.63 -11.59 30.79
C ILE A 101 4.28 -12.22 32.14
N GLN A 102 3.35 -13.15 32.15
CA GLN A 102 2.88 -13.88 33.33
C GLN A 102 3.11 -15.38 33.16
N ASN A 103 4.14 -15.95 33.78
CA ASN A 103 4.52 -17.35 33.66
C ASN A 103 4.79 -17.79 32.21
N GLN A 104 3.91 -18.60 31.62
CA GLN A 104 3.97 -19.05 30.23
C GLN A 104 3.02 -18.27 29.29
N ASN A 105 2.43 -17.19 29.78
CA ASN A 105 1.49 -16.40 29.03
C ASN A 105 2.00 -14.97 28.82
N ILE A 106 1.62 -14.39 27.69
CA ILE A 106 1.68 -12.96 27.43
C ILE A 106 0.23 -12.46 27.52
N VAL A 107 -0.04 -11.60 28.49
CA VAL A 107 -1.35 -10.97 28.66
C VAL A 107 -1.33 -9.65 27.92
N LEU A 108 -2.09 -9.57 26.82
CA LEU A 108 -2.31 -8.37 26.05
C LEU A 108 -3.67 -7.77 26.43
N SER A 109 -3.66 -6.63 27.09
CA SER A 109 -4.89 -5.90 27.46
C SER A 109 -5.06 -4.71 26.52
N MET A 110 -6.16 -4.67 25.76
CA MET A 110 -6.51 -3.58 24.86
C MET A 110 -8.02 -3.47 24.72
N SER A 111 -8.52 -2.38 24.14
CA SER A 111 -9.95 -2.23 23.86
C SER A 111 -10.49 -3.42 23.04
N ALA A 112 -11.71 -3.89 23.39
CA ALA A 112 -12.41 -4.92 22.61
C ALA A 112 -12.63 -4.53 21.13
N LYS A 113 -12.69 -3.22 20.84
CA LYS A 113 -12.85 -2.67 19.50
C LYS A 113 -11.51 -2.50 18.76
N SER A 114 -10.37 -2.85 19.39
CA SER A 114 -9.07 -2.72 18.74
C SER A 114 -8.98 -3.63 17.52
N THR A 115 -8.52 -3.07 16.41
CA THR A 115 -8.27 -3.82 15.17
C THR A 115 -7.03 -4.70 15.31
N VAL A 116 -6.90 -5.69 14.43
CA VAL A 116 -5.68 -6.54 14.38
C VAL A 116 -4.44 -5.68 14.13
N LYS A 117 -4.54 -4.65 13.28
CA LYS A 117 -3.45 -3.71 12.98
C LYS A 117 -3.00 -2.93 14.21
N GLN A 118 -3.95 -2.42 15.01
CA GLN A 118 -3.65 -1.72 16.27
C GLN A 118 -2.97 -2.65 17.29
N ARG A 119 -3.41 -3.90 17.41
CA ARG A 119 -2.77 -4.90 18.26
C ARG A 119 -1.36 -5.21 17.79
N ASP A 120 -1.16 -5.39 16.48
CA ASP A 120 0.15 -5.62 15.86
C ASP A 120 1.12 -4.48 16.14
N ALA A 121 0.71 -3.24 15.91
CA ALA A 121 1.52 -2.05 16.17
C ALA A 121 1.91 -1.97 17.65
N TYR A 122 0.96 -2.15 18.57
CA TYR A 122 1.24 -2.11 20.01
C TYR A 122 2.21 -3.22 20.44
N VAL A 123 2.02 -4.44 19.97
CA VAL A 123 2.92 -5.56 20.27
C VAL A 123 4.33 -5.33 19.69
N LYS A 124 4.44 -4.76 18.50
CA LYS A 124 5.75 -4.39 17.90
C LYS A 124 6.48 -3.37 18.78
N GLU A 125 5.78 -2.38 19.34
CA GLU A 125 6.41 -1.42 20.26
C GLU A 125 6.88 -2.08 21.57
N GLU A 126 6.14 -3.03 22.11
CA GLU A 126 6.60 -3.80 23.27
C GLU A 126 7.82 -4.66 22.94
N TYR A 127 7.87 -5.31 21.77
CA TYR A 127 9.08 -5.98 21.29
C TYR A 127 10.25 -5.01 21.11
N ARG A 128 10.00 -3.78 20.66
CA ARG A 128 11.04 -2.75 20.53
C ARG A 128 11.66 -2.38 21.88
N LYS A 129 10.84 -2.20 22.90
CA LYS A 129 11.33 -1.95 24.27
C LYS A 129 12.19 -3.10 24.78
N ILE A 130 11.70 -4.34 24.65
CA ILE A 130 12.40 -5.55 25.06
C ILE A 130 13.76 -5.68 24.33
N LEU A 131 13.79 -5.40 23.03
CA LEU A 131 15.00 -5.49 22.23
C LEU A 131 16.00 -4.38 22.60
N LYS A 132 15.55 -3.14 22.77
CA LYS A 132 16.40 -2.00 23.14
C LYS A 132 17.10 -2.26 24.48
N GLU A 133 16.37 -2.73 25.49
CA GLU A 133 16.94 -3.06 26.80
C GLU A 133 18.09 -4.09 26.72
N GLU A 134 17.96 -5.10 25.85
CA GLU A 134 19.02 -6.11 25.70
C GLU A 134 20.19 -5.62 24.84
N ILE A 135 19.96 -4.80 23.82
CA ILE A 135 21.04 -4.18 23.05
C ILE A 135 21.87 -3.27 23.95
N GLU A 136 21.24 -2.44 24.80
CA GLU A 136 21.93 -1.56 25.76
C GLU A 136 22.85 -2.32 26.72
N LYS A 137 22.49 -3.55 27.08
CA LYS A 137 23.31 -4.42 27.95
C LYS A 137 24.44 -5.14 27.19
N ARG A 138 24.21 -5.52 25.93
CA ARG A 138 25.10 -6.41 25.17
C ARG A 138 26.07 -5.68 24.26
N LEU A 139 25.61 -4.62 23.59
CA LEU A 139 26.44 -3.86 22.65
C LEU A 139 27.72 -3.31 23.32
N PRO A 140 27.67 -2.66 24.51
CA PRO A 140 28.90 -2.20 25.18
C PRO A 140 29.88 -3.32 25.51
N LYS A 141 29.41 -4.54 25.81
CA LYS A 141 30.27 -5.69 26.06
C LYS A 141 31.01 -6.12 24.79
N TRP A 142 30.30 -6.19 23.65
CA TRP A 142 30.91 -6.51 22.38
C TRP A 142 31.85 -5.41 21.89
N GLU A 143 31.54 -4.14 22.10
CA GLU A 143 32.42 -3.02 21.83
C GLU A 143 33.74 -3.13 22.64
N ALA A 144 33.64 -3.43 23.93
CA ALA A 144 34.81 -3.60 24.80
C ALA A 144 35.67 -4.80 24.40
N GLN A 145 35.06 -5.92 24.01
CA GLN A 145 35.78 -7.13 23.60
C GLN A 145 36.49 -6.98 22.25
N THR A 146 35.82 -6.34 21.28
CA THR A 146 36.34 -6.23 19.91
C THR A 146 37.21 -5.00 19.70
N GLY A 147 37.10 -3.99 20.57
CA GLY A 147 37.68 -2.66 20.36
C GLY A 147 36.99 -1.83 19.28
N LEU A 148 35.93 -2.36 18.65
CA LEU A 148 35.10 -1.64 17.66
C LEU A 148 34.01 -0.87 18.38
N LYS A 149 33.70 0.32 17.89
CA LYS A 149 32.68 1.17 18.50
C LYS A 149 31.81 1.81 17.45
N CYS A 150 30.50 1.65 17.61
CA CYS A 150 29.55 2.42 16.83
C CYS A 150 29.24 3.78 17.49
N ASP A 151 28.88 4.75 16.68
CA ASP A 151 28.49 6.08 17.20
C ASP A 151 27.02 6.10 17.60
N SER A 152 26.18 5.27 16.97
CA SER A 152 24.76 5.14 17.27
C SER A 152 24.18 3.82 16.77
N TRP A 153 23.00 3.47 17.28
CA TRP A 153 22.25 2.30 16.83
C TRP A 153 20.73 2.52 16.96
N GLN A 154 19.97 1.76 16.20
CA GLN A 154 18.52 1.79 16.20
C GLN A 154 17.92 0.41 15.96
N THR A 155 16.64 0.28 16.29
CA THR A 155 15.86 -0.91 15.97
C THR A 155 14.83 -0.58 14.89
N LYS A 156 14.71 -1.47 13.89
CA LYS A 156 13.75 -1.31 12.79
C LYS A 156 13.11 -2.65 12.45
N TYR A 157 11.85 -2.66 12.06
CA TYR A 157 11.25 -3.87 11.49
C TYR A 157 11.79 -4.06 10.07
N MET A 158 12.57 -5.10 9.85
CA MET A 158 13.19 -5.38 8.55
C MET A 158 12.70 -6.73 8.02
N VAL A 159 12.38 -6.78 6.72
CA VAL A 159 11.83 -7.96 6.07
C VAL A 159 12.89 -8.91 5.54
N THR A 160 14.05 -8.37 5.14
CA THR A 160 15.10 -9.11 4.41
C THR A 160 16.41 -9.24 5.16
N LYS A 161 16.60 -8.49 6.24
CA LYS A 161 17.88 -8.41 6.96
C LYS A 161 17.65 -8.54 8.45
N TRP A 162 18.62 -9.07 9.15
CA TRP A 162 18.63 -9.14 10.61
C TRP A 162 19.34 -7.93 11.24
N GLY A 163 20.20 -7.26 10.46
CA GLY A 163 20.90 -6.06 10.85
C GLY A 163 21.40 -5.31 9.61
N ALA A 164 21.95 -4.12 9.82
CA ALA A 164 22.63 -3.32 8.83
C ALA A 164 23.65 -2.40 9.49
N CYS A 165 24.75 -2.08 8.79
CA CYS A 165 25.76 -1.16 9.23
C CYS A 165 26.02 -0.08 8.17
N SER A 166 25.96 1.20 8.57
CA SER A 166 26.54 2.32 7.81
C SER A 166 27.95 2.56 8.31
N THR A 167 28.94 2.13 7.54
CA THR A 167 30.35 2.28 7.90
C THR A 167 30.80 3.73 7.99
N ASP A 168 30.25 4.59 7.13
CA ASP A 168 30.60 6.02 7.07
C ASP A 168 30.08 6.80 8.28
N LYS A 169 28.88 6.42 8.76
CA LYS A 169 28.23 7.03 9.92
C LYS A 169 28.44 6.24 11.21
N LYS A 170 29.14 5.11 11.15
CA LYS A 170 29.27 4.13 12.26
C LYS A 170 27.95 3.85 12.97
N LYS A 171 26.86 3.74 12.20
CA LYS A 171 25.51 3.52 12.71
C LYS A 171 25.06 2.09 12.43
N LEU A 172 24.46 1.45 13.42
CA LEU A 172 23.95 0.08 13.34
C LEU A 172 22.43 0.07 13.40
N TRP A 173 21.82 -0.84 12.67
CA TRP A 173 20.37 -1.14 12.72
C TRP A 173 20.17 -2.60 13.10
N PHE A 174 19.21 -2.87 13.97
CA PHE A 174 18.85 -4.19 14.43
C PHE A 174 17.38 -4.49 14.12
N ASN A 175 17.11 -5.64 13.51
CA ASN A 175 15.75 -6.04 13.18
C ASN A 175 14.94 -6.31 14.44
N LEU A 176 13.75 -5.73 14.52
CA LEU A 176 12.82 -5.90 15.65
C LEU A 176 12.49 -7.37 15.92
N GLN A 177 12.44 -8.22 14.89
CA GLN A 177 12.18 -9.65 15.02
C GLN A 177 13.25 -10.41 15.85
N LEU A 178 14.42 -9.80 16.10
CA LEU A 178 15.45 -10.38 16.97
C LEU A 178 14.97 -10.57 18.42
N ALA A 179 14.02 -9.75 18.90
CA ALA A 179 13.42 -9.93 20.22
C ALA A 179 12.74 -11.30 20.40
N GLN A 180 12.34 -11.93 19.29
CA GLN A 180 11.69 -13.25 19.30
C GLN A 180 12.69 -14.41 19.23
N LYS A 181 13.98 -14.14 18.93
CA LYS A 181 15.03 -15.14 18.71
C LYS A 181 15.87 -15.37 19.97
N PRO A 182 16.58 -16.51 20.07
CA PRO A 182 17.51 -16.72 21.17
C PRO A 182 18.54 -15.59 21.29
N TYR A 183 18.98 -15.32 22.51
CA TYR A 183 19.98 -14.29 22.79
C TYR A 183 21.27 -14.43 21.96
N ALA A 184 21.69 -15.68 21.67
CA ALA A 184 22.86 -15.93 20.83
C ALA A 184 22.71 -15.31 19.43
N CYS A 185 21.50 -15.28 18.89
CA CYS A 185 21.21 -14.65 17.60
C CYS A 185 21.40 -13.13 17.66
N LEU A 186 21.00 -12.48 18.74
CA LEU A 186 21.25 -11.06 18.95
C LEU A 186 22.74 -10.78 19.08
N ASP A 187 23.46 -11.57 19.87
CA ASP A 187 24.92 -11.46 20.02
C ASP A 187 25.64 -11.62 18.68
N TYR A 188 25.21 -12.59 17.87
CA TYR A 188 25.74 -12.79 16.52
C TYR A 188 25.53 -11.58 15.62
N ILE A 189 24.33 -11.00 15.60
CA ILE A 189 24.05 -9.83 14.76
C ILE A 189 24.77 -8.58 15.27
N ILE A 190 24.88 -8.37 16.58
CA ILE A 190 25.67 -7.26 17.14
C ILE A 190 27.13 -7.37 16.67
N LEU A 191 27.76 -8.54 16.84
CA LEU A 191 29.15 -8.75 16.42
C LEU A 191 29.31 -8.63 14.89
N HIS A 192 28.34 -9.15 14.12
CA HIS A 192 28.32 -9.08 12.65
C HIS A 192 28.33 -7.63 12.16
N GLU A 193 27.41 -6.80 12.68
CA GLU A 193 27.29 -5.40 12.26
C GLU A 193 28.47 -4.54 12.77
N LEU A 194 29.01 -4.81 13.97
CA LEU A 194 30.25 -4.19 14.44
C LEU A 194 31.45 -4.55 13.53
N THR A 195 31.52 -5.79 13.07
CA THR A 195 32.63 -6.25 12.20
C THR A 195 32.60 -5.52 10.85
N HIS A 196 31.45 -5.08 10.38
CA HIS A 196 31.35 -4.24 9.18
C HIS A 196 32.03 -2.88 9.32
N LEU A 197 32.32 -2.41 10.53
CA LEU A 197 33.14 -1.21 10.73
C LEU A 197 34.63 -1.43 10.33
N LEU A 198 35.09 -2.68 10.23
CA LEU A 198 36.44 -3.02 9.72
C LEU A 198 36.41 -3.22 8.19
N THR A 199 35.41 -3.91 7.67
CA THR A 199 35.31 -4.26 6.26
C THR A 199 33.86 -4.34 5.83
N ARG A 200 33.55 -3.73 4.67
CA ARG A 200 32.19 -3.73 4.09
C ARG A 200 31.78 -5.09 3.51
N LYS A 201 32.77 -5.97 3.24
CA LYS A 201 32.56 -7.27 2.61
C LYS A 201 32.73 -8.39 3.63
N HIS A 202 32.07 -9.51 3.40
CA HIS A 202 32.30 -10.75 4.14
C HIS A 202 33.55 -11.48 3.60
N ASP A 203 34.69 -10.80 3.64
CA ASP A 203 36.00 -11.30 3.18
C ASP A 203 36.73 -12.06 4.27
N ALA A 204 38.00 -12.43 3.99
CA ALA A 204 38.83 -13.18 4.95
C ALA A 204 39.02 -12.42 6.28
N THR A 205 39.09 -11.08 6.24
CA THR A 205 39.22 -10.24 7.45
C THR A 205 37.96 -10.32 8.29
N PHE A 206 36.81 -10.24 7.66
CA PHE A 206 35.50 -10.40 8.33
C PHE A 206 35.40 -11.78 9.00
N ILE A 207 35.71 -12.84 8.24
CA ILE A 207 35.64 -14.22 8.72
C ILE A 207 36.58 -14.45 9.90
N ALA A 208 37.83 -13.99 9.79
CA ALA A 208 38.81 -14.14 10.85
C ALA A 208 38.40 -13.41 12.14
N HIS A 209 37.78 -12.25 12.02
CA HIS A 209 37.24 -11.49 13.15
C HIS A 209 36.08 -12.22 13.81
N MET A 210 35.10 -12.70 13.01
CA MET A 210 33.98 -13.49 13.52
C MET A 210 34.46 -14.78 14.21
N ASP A 211 35.40 -15.52 13.59
CA ASP A 211 35.98 -16.76 14.14
C ASP A 211 36.72 -16.52 15.47
N ARG A 212 37.34 -15.35 15.61
CA ARG A 212 38.07 -14.98 16.83
C ARG A 212 37.14 -14.73 18.02
N TYR A 213 36.04 -14.01 17.80
CA TYR A 213 35.18 -13.51 18.89
C TYR A 213 33.95 -14.36 19.12
N MET A 214 33.47 -15.12 18.12
CA MET A 214 32.33 -16.04 18.22
C MET A 214 32.61 -17.30 17.37
N PRO A 215 33.44 -18.26 17.82
CA PRO A 215 33.82 -19.42 17.01
C PRO A 215 32.65 -20.24 16.44
N ASN A 216 31.51 -20.26 17.15
CA ASN A 216 30.28 -20.96 16.75
C ASN A 216 29.31 -20.10 15.93
N TRP A 217 29.73 -18.94 15.41
CA TRP A 217 28.84 -18.02 14.70
C TRP A 217 28.13 -18.65 13.49
N ARG A 218 28.73 -19.64 12.84
CA ARG A 218 28.12 -20.33 11.69
C ARG A 218 26.92 -21.16 12.09
N GLU A 219 26.94 -21.78 13.27
CA GLU A 219 25.82 -22.54 13.83
C GLU A 219 24.69 -21.59 14.22
N VAL A 220 25.02 -20.50 14.91
CA VAL A 220 24.05 -19.46 15.30
C VAL A 220 23.41 -18.81 14.08
N ARG A 221 24.21 -18.52 13.04
CA ARG A 221 23.70 -18.01 11.75
C ARG A 221 22.72 -18.99 11.11
N LYS A 222 23.05 -20.29 11.15
CA LYS A 222 22.15 -21.32 10.61
C LYS A 222 20.86 -21.37 11.39
N GLU A 223 20.92 -21.42 12.73
CA GLU A 223 19.75 -21.40 13.61
C GLU A 223 18.86 -20.17 13.32
N LEU A 224 19.45 -18.99 13.19
CA LEU A 224 18.74 -17.76 12.88
C LEU A 224 18.04 -17.82 11.51
N ASN A 225 18.72 -18.34 10.48
CA ASN A 225 18.16 -18.44 9.12
C ASN A 225 17.12 -19.56 8.99
N ASP A 226 17.26 -20.66 9.74
CA ASP A 226 16.30 -21.76 9.78
C ASP A 226 15.06 -21.42 10.65
N SER A 227 15.15 -20.37 11.47
CA SER A 227 14.05 -19.93 12.32
C SER A 227 12.92 -19.31 11.49
N ARG A 228 11.66 -19.57 11.89
CA ARG A 228 10.50 -18.95 11.24
C ARG A 228 10.59 -17.43 11.34
N LEU A 229 10.42 -16.76 10.20
CA LEU A 229 10.16 -15.34 10.14
C LEU A 229 8.71 -15.07 10.49
N ASP A 230 8.42 -13.88 11.00
CA ASP A 230 7.05 -13.44 11.15
C ASP A 230 6.31 -13.46 9.81
N TYR A 231 4.98 -13.59 9.89
CA TYR A 231 4.13 -13.38 8.73
C TYR A 231 4.43 -11.98 8.19
N TYR A 232 4.90 -11.96 6.98
CA TYR A 232 5.00 -10.76 6.20
C TYR A 232 3.86 -10.81 5.17
N GLU A 233 2.82 -10.07 5.44
CA GLU A 233 2.12 -9.42 4.36
C GLU A 233 3.13 -8.42 3.83
N ALA A 234 3.51 -8.50 2.54
CA ALA A 234 4.02 -7.31 1.90
C ALA A 234 3.06 -6.23 2.38
N GLN A 235 3.52 -5.30 3.24
CA GLN A 235 2.68 -4.14 3.52
C GLN A 235 2.34 -3.72 2.12
N ASP A 236 1.09 -3.93 1.74
CA ASP A 236 0.60 -3.44 0.48
C ASP A 236 0.61 -1.93 0.66
N GLU A 237 1.85 -1.41 0.47
CA GLU A 237 2.02 0.00 0.24
C GLU A 237 0.97 0.28 -0.80
N SER A 238 -0.02 1.05 -0.43
CA SER A 238 -1.11 1.34 -1.35
C SER A 238 -0.51 1.82 -2.67
N PRO A 239 -1.12 1.56 -3.81
CA PRO A 239 -0.62 2.05 -5.07
C PRO A 239 -0.32 3.55 -5.07
N LEU A 240 -1.10 4.34 -4.32
CA LEU A 240 -0.85 5.77 -4.11
C LEU A 240 0.43 6.00 -3.31
N GLN A 241 0.64 5.28 -2.20
CA GLN A 241 1.86 5.38 -1.39
C GLN A 241 3.10 5.03 -2.21
N LYS A 242 3.07 3.94 -3.00
CA LYS A 242 4.16 3.56 -3.92
C LYS A 242 4.48 4.66 -4.91
N LEU A 243 3.46 5.28 -5.48
CA LEU A 243 3.65 6.37 -6.43
C LEU A 243 4.29 7.60 -5.77
N ILE A 244 3.84 7.96 -4.57
CA ILE A 244 4.39 9.08 -3.78
C ILE A 244 5.85 8.80 -3.43
N ASP A 245 6.16 7.63 -2.89
CA ASP A 245 7.52 7.24 -2.50
C ASP A 245 8.48 7.25 -3.70
N GLN A 246 8.01 6.84 -4.87
CA GLN A 246 8.83 6.81 -6.09
C GLN A 246 9.04 8.17 -6.74
N SER A 247 8.07 9.09 -6.64
CA SER A 247 8.05 10.31 -7.44
C SER A 247 8.13 11.61 -6.64
N ARG A 248 7.79 11.60 -5.33
CA ARG A 248 7.68 12.78 -4.47
C ARG A 248 8.39 12.66 -3.13
N TYR A 249 9.14 11.59 -2.92
CA TYR A 249 9.89 11.38 -1.69
C TYR A 249 10.79 12.55 -1.33
N ASP A 250 11.55 13.09 -2.31
CA ASP A 250 12.46 14.20 -2.06
C ASP A 250 11.72 15.49 -1.66
N ASP A 251 10.59 15.80 -2.31
CA ASP A 251 9.76 16.98 -1.98
C ASP A 251 9.25 16.88 -0.53
N ILE A 252 8.77 15.70 -0.15
CA ILE A 252 8.24 15.41 1.21
C ILE A 252 9.38 15.48 2.23
N ARG A 253 10.54 14.90 1.93
CA ARG A 253 11.71 14.91 2.79
C ARG A 253 12.22 16.32 3.04
N ASP A 254 12.30 17.14 2.00
CA ASP A 254 12.77 18.54 2.12
C ASP A 254 11.81 19.37 2.99
N ALA A 255 10.50 19.16 2.86
CA ALA A 255 9.50 19.82 3.70
C ALA A 255 9.57 19.34 5.16
N ALA A 256 9.78 18.05 5.40
CA ALA A 256 9.99 17.50 6.73
C ALA A 256 11.24 18.08 7.41
N ILE A 257 12.36 18.19 6.66
CA ILE A 257 13.60 18.80 7.14
C ILE A 257 13.38 20.27 7.49
N ALA A 258 12.73 21.04 6.61
CA ALA A 258 12.45 22.44 6.84
C ALA A 258 11.62 22.65 8.11
N TYR A 259 10.55 21.87 8.28
CA TYR A 259 9.69 21.93 9.46
C TYR A 259 10.45 21.61 10.76
N ILE A 260 11.24 20.54 10.79
CA ILE A 260 12.03 20.15 11.97
C ILE A 260 13.08 21.22 12.32
N GLN A 261 13.70 21.86 11.31
CA GLN A 261 14.67 22.92 11.52
C GLN A 261 14.02 24.21 12.04
N GLU A 262 12.81 24.54 11.60
CA GLU A 262 12.06 25.70 12.06
C GLU A 262 11.63 25.57 13.53
N GLU A 263 11.14 24.40 13.96
CA GLU A 263 10.81 24.13 15.36
C GLU A 263 12.02 24.33 16.31
N HIS A 264 13.24 24.14 15.81
CA HIS A 264 14.48 24.21 16.58
C HIS A 264 15.35 25.40 16.20
N SER A 265 14.76 26.55 15.93
CA SER A 265 15.41 27.76 15.40
C SER A 265 16.64 28.26 16.18
N GLY A 266 16.85 27.84 17.44
CA GLY A 266 18.07 28.14 18.22
C GLY A 266 19.27 27.24 17.89
N ASP A 267 19.07 26.01 17.41
CA ASP A 267 20.09 24.99 17.14
C ASP A 267 20.04 24.43 15.69
N ALA A 268 19.30 25.08 14.80
CA ALA A 268 18.99 24.62 13.44
C ALA A 268 20.22 24.23 12.59
N LYS A 269 21.38 24.83 12.83
CA LYS A 269 22.63 24.50 12.11
C LYS A 269 23.29 23.18 12.53
N ARG A 270 22.78 22.52 13.59
CA ARG A 270 23.33 21.27 14.13
C ARG A 270 22.40 20.08 14.04
N LEU A 271 21.14 20.31 13.65
CA LEU A 271 20.16 19.24 13.44
C LEU A 271 20.36 18.60 12.07
N SER A 272 20.39 17.28 12.03
CA SER A 272 20.36 16.55 10.76
C SER A 272 19.28 15.47 10.80
N VAL A 273 18.38 15.48 9.81
CA VAL A 273 17.50 14.35 9.52
C VAL A 273 18.33 13.30 8.81
N ILE A 274 18.54 12.15 9.45
CA ILE A 274 19.44 11.12 8.96
C ILE A 274 18.70 10.17 8.04
N ASP A 275 17.45 9.83 8.41
CA ASP A 275 16.59 8.92 7.65
C ASP A 275 15.13 9.37 7.76
N MET A 276 14.36 9.09 6.73
CA MET A 276 12.91 9.30 6.71
C MET A 276 12.25 8.14 5.98
N GLU A 277 11.15 7.66 6.52
CA GLU A 277 10.30 6.65 5.87
C GLU A 277 8.87 7.17 5.75
N ILE A 278 8.25 6.92 4.59
CA ILE A 278 6.81 7.12 4.40
C ILE A 278 6.11 5.87 4.93
N GLU A 279 5.46 6.00 6.07
CA GLU A 279 4.83 4.88 6.76
C GLU A 279 3.43 4.59 6.22
N ASN A 280 2.66 5.63 5.92
CA ASN A 280 1.29 5.49 5.43
C ASN A 280 0.82 6.73 4.67
N VAL A 281 -0.25 6.57 3.88
CA VAL A 281 -1.00 7.67 3.27
C VAL A 281 -2.45 7.52 3.68
N ILE A 282 -2.99 8.52 4.36
CA ILE A 282 -4.32 8.53 4.99
C ILE A 282 -5.11 9.79 4.63
N HIS A 283 -6.36 9.89 5.07
CA HIS A 283 -7.28 11.02 4.81
C HIS A 283 -7.41 11.34 3.33
N ILE A 284 -7.47 10.28 2.50
CA ILE A 284 -7.52 10.43 1.05
C ILE A 284 -8.92 10.86 0.63
N GLU A 285 -9.02 12.03 0.00
CA GLU A 285 -10.28 12.56 -0.51
C GLU A 285 -10.12 13.20 -1.90
N GLN A 286 -11.21 13.19 -2.67
CA GLN A 286 -11.31 13.91 -3.93
C GLN A 286 -11.94 15.29 -3.68
N LEU A 287 -11.22 16.36 -3.99
CA LEU A 287 -11.69 17.75 -3.83
C LEU A 287 -12.48 18.20 -5.05
N GLU A 288 -11.90 18.03 -6.25
CA GLU A 288 -12.46 18.40 -7.54
C GLU A 288 -12.12 17.33 -8.56
N ASP A 289 -12.62 17.44 -9.78
CA ASP A 289 -12.31 16.50 -10.85
C ASP A 289 -10.79 16.43 -11.11
N GLY A 290 -10.20 15.30 -10.80
CA GLY A 290 -8.78 15.02 -10.95
C GLY A 290 -7.88 15.59 -9.85
N VAL A 291 -8.41 16.31 -8.84
CA VAL A 291 -7.63 16.79 -7.69
C VAL A 291 -7.94 15.94 -6.47
N ILE A 292 -6.89 15.40 -5.86
CA ILE A 292 -6.98 14.67 -4.58
C ILE A 292 -6.16 15.37 -3.50
N ALA A 293 -6.63 15.27 -2.27
CA ALA A 293 -5.90 15.63 -1.06
C ALA A 293 -5.65 14.38 -0.21
N PHE A 294 -4.55 14.35 0.50
CA PHE A 294 -4.18 13.24 1.40
C PHE A 294 -3.11 13.68 2.40
N ASP A 295 -2.98 12.93 3.47
CA ASP A 295 -1.94 13.10 4.47
C ASP A 295 -0.89 11.99 4.34
N VAL A 296 0.38 12.37 4.26
CA VAL A 296 1.51 11.45 4.34
C VAL A 296 1.97 11.38 5.78
N ILE A 297 1.98 10.20 6.36
CA ILE A 297 2.56 9.92 7.67
C ILE A 297 4.00 9.46 7.44
N ALA A 298 4.94 10.21 8.00
CA ALA A 298 6.36 9.93 7.86
C ALA A 298 7.03 9.82 9.23
N SER A 299 7.90 8.82 9.40
CA SER A 299 8.83 8.72 10.52
C SER A 299 10.17 9.32 10.12
N CYS A 300 10.76 10.15 10.97
CA CYS A 300 12.02 10.83 10.74
C CYS A 300 13.00 10.55 11.89
N ASP A 301 14.17 10.05 11.57
CA ASP A 301 15.29 9.93 12.50
C ASP A 301 16.07 11.25 12.53
N VAL A 302 15.97 11.97 13.64
CA VAL A 302 16.61 13.27 13.83
C VAL A 302 17.79 13.14 14.79
N GLU A 303 18.98 13.52 14.35
CA GLU A 303 20.14 13.67 15.23
C GLU A 303 20.06 15.02 15.95
N MET A 304 19.94 14.97 17.27
CA MET A 304 19.88 16.14 18.13
C MET A 304 21.27 16.51 18.64
N PRO A 305 21.67 17.78 18.61
CA PRO A 305 22.94 18.22 19.17
C PRO A 305 22.97 17.97 20.69
N SER A 306 24.05 17.39 21.19
CA SER A 306 24.30 17.24 22.63
C SER A 306 25.52 18.04 23.06
N ALA A 307 25.45 18.66 24.22
CA ALA A 307 26.57 19.36 24.84
C ALA A 307 27.76 18.42 25.15
N SER A 308 27.56 17.12 25.20
CA SER A 308 28.56 16.09 25.53
C SER A 308 29.24 15.44 24.31
N ARG A 309 29.20 16.00 23.13
CA ARG A 309 29.73 15.44 21.85
C ARG A 309 29.10 14.13 21.33
N LYS A 310 28.18 13.53 22.04
CA LYS A 310 27.35 12.42 21.56
C LYS A 310 25.97 12.97 21.26
N GLY A 311 25.65 13.18 19.98
CA GLY A 311 24.28 13.43 19.56
C GLY A 311 23.39 12.27 20.02
N TYR A 312 22.19 12.53 20.44
CA TYR A 312 21.17 11.52 20.64
C TYR A 312 20.16 11.58 19.50
N PHE A 313 19.62 10.42 19.16
CA PHE A 313 18.64 10.32 18.10
C PHE A 313 17.23 10.39 18.68
N ASN A 314 16.38 11.17 18.05
CA ASN A 314 14.96 11.25 18.36
C ASN A 314 14.16 10.88 17.12
N GLU A 315 13.28 9.91 17.26
CA GLU A 315 12.31 9.56 16.22
C GLU A 315 11.16 10.59 16.28
N ARG A 316 10.88 11.22 15.15
CA ARG A 316 9.80 12.20 15.00
C ARG A 316 8.79 11.68 13.99
N TRP A 317 7.54 11.79 14.33
CA TRP A 317 6.43 11.42 13.45
C TRP A 317 5.77 12.69 12.95
N LEU A 318 5.66 12.79 11.63
CA LEU A 318 5.14 13.96 10.93
C LEU A 318 3.93 13.58 10.08
N LYS A 319 2.94 14.45 10.10
CA LYS A 319 1.82 14.45 9.19
C LYS A 319 1.99 15.58 8.18
N ILE A 320 2.04 15.22 6.91
CA ILE A 320 2.32 16.13 5.80
C ILE A 320 1.07 16.15 4.91
N HIS A 321 0.32 17.25 4.96
CA HIS A 321 -0.87 17.44 4.14
C HIS A 321 -0.49 17.82 2.72
N CYS A 322 -0.96 17.03 1.76
CA CYS A 322 -0.60 17.14 0.35
C CYS A 322 -1.83 17.27 -0.54
N GLN A 323 -1.66 17.95 -1.67
CA GLN A 323 -2.63 17.98 -2.76
C GLN A 323 -1.92 17.70 -4.09
N VAL A 324 -2.62 17.02 -5.01
CA VAL A 324 -2.08 16.73 -6.33
C VAL A 324 -3.20 16.66 -7.37
N THR A 325 -2.91 17.09 -8.59
CA THR A 325 -3.76 16.84 -9.74
C THR A 325 -3.34 15.54 -10.40
N LEU A 326 -4.25 14.56 -10.46
CA LEU A 326 -4.03 13.29 -11.12
C LEU A 326 -4.07 13.45 -12.64
N GLY A 327 -3.00 13.03 -13.33
CA GLY A 327 -2.88 13.17 -14.77
C GLY A 327 -1.89 12.18 -15.38
N ILE A 328 -1.09 12.63 -16.34
CA ILE A 328 -0.01 11.83 -16.95
C ILE A 328 1.12 11.62 -15.93
N ASP A 329 1.29 12.59 -15.04
CA ASP A 329 2.23 12.61 -13.93
C ASP A 329 1.55 13.20 -12.69
N MET A 330 2.26 13.31 -11.58
CA MET A 330 1.78 14.00 -10.38
C MET A 330 2.02 15.52 -10.50
N SER A 331 1.54 16.12 -11.59
CA SER A 331 1.65 17.55 -11.81
C SER A 331 0.82 18.33 -10.77
N GLY A 332 1.29 19.51 -10.40
CA GLY A 332 0.62 20.30 -9.38
C GLY A 332 0.66 19.71 -7.96
N PHE A 333 1.57 18.77 -7.69
CA PHE A 333 1.84 18.32 -6.33
C PHE A 333 2.24 19.51 -5.46
N ARG A 334 1.57 19.65 -4.32
CA ARG A 334 1.80 20.72 -3.36
C ARG A 334 1.74 20.17 -1.96
N ILE A 335 2.67 20.61 -1.13
CA ILE A 335 2.63 20.40 0.31
C ILE A 335 1.92 21.61 0.91
N MET A 336 0.84 21.38 1.61
CA MET A 336 -0.03 22.42 2.16
C MET A 336 0.35 22.77 3.60
N SER A 337 0.72 21.75 4.39
CA SER A 337 1.17 21.92 5.77
C SER A 337 1.95 20.70 6.24
N VAL A 338 2.80 20.92 7.24
CA VAL A 338 3.53 19.88 7.96
C VAL A 338 3.26 20.07 9.45
N GLY A 339 3.04 18.99 10.20
CA GLY A 339 2.81 19.02 11.64
C GLY A 339 3.28 17.73 12.30
N ASN A 340 3.42 17.74 13.62
CA ASN A 340 3.70 16.54 14.39
C ASN A 340 2.47 15.65 14.46
N CYS A 341 2.64 14.34 14.53
CA CYS A 341 1.58 13.37 14.74
C CYS A 341 2.02 12.23 15.67
N GLU A 342 1.07 11.41 16.07
CA GLU A 342 1.34 10.19 16.82
C GLU A 342 1.64 9.02 15.86
N PRO A 343 2.47 8.03 16.27
CA PRO A 343 2.85 6.89 15.45
C PRO A 343 1.69 6.01 14.93
N GLN A 344 0.51 6.14 15.51
CA GLN A 344 -0.66 5.32 15.26
C GLN A 344 -1.85 6.13 14.71
N GLU A 345 -1.58 7.25 14.07
CA GLU A 345 -2.65 8.03 13.47
C GLU A 345 -3.31 7.23 12.34
N GLU A 346 -4.51 6.71 12.60
CA GLU A 346 -5.34 5.99 11.64
C GLU A 346 -6.44 6.92 11.14
N SER A 347 -6.82 6.74 9.89
CA SER A 347 -7.94 7.47 9.30
C SER A 347 -9.23 6.68 9.47
N ASP A 348 -10.12 7.17 10.33
CA ASP A 348 -11.52 6.73 10.35
C ASP A 348 -12.38 7.43 9.27
N ASN A 349 -11.80 8.35 8.48
CA ASN A 349 -12.51 9.25 7.59
C ASN A 349 -12.02 9.22 6.14
N ASP A 350 -11.33 8.16 5.70
CA ASP A 350 -10.96 8.02 4.28
C ASP A 350 -12.18 7.97 3.39
N ARG A 351 -12.25 8.86 2.40
CA ARG A 351 -13.29 8.86 1.37
C ARG A 351 -12.89 8.07 0.13
N LEU A 352 -11.59 7.83 -0.02
CA LEU A 352 -11.01 6.98 -1.06
C LEU A 352 -10.07 5.96 -0.43
N SER A 353 -10.03 4.77 -0.99
CA SER A 353 -9.02 3.77 -0.63
C SER A 353 -7.63 4.17 -1.13
N GLY A 354 -6.59 3.48 -0.67
CA GLY A 354 -5.23 3.67 -1.20
C GLY A 354 -5.05 3.31 -2.68
N GLU A 355 -6.06 2.70 -3.32
CA GLU A 355 -6.19 2.50 -4.77
C GLU A 355 -7.05 3.59 -5.43
N LEU A 356 -7.46 4.61 -4.69
CA LEU A 356 -8.36 5.70 -5.11
C LEU A 356 -9.76 5.23 -5.56
N VAL A 357 -10.23 4.12 -5.00
CA VAL A 357 -11.63 3.71 -5.12
C VAL A 357 -12.45 4.40 -4.03
N PRO A 358 -13.61 4.99 -4.34
CA PRO A 358 -14.49 5.58 -3.33
C PRO A 358 -14.89 4.56 -2.26
N ILE A 359 -14.89 4.97 -1.00
CA ILE A 359 -15.39 4.18 0.13
C ILE A 359 -16.86 4.59 0.34
N ILE A 360 -17.77 3.80 -0.20
CA ILE A 360 -19.20 4.08 -0.20
C ILE A 360 -19.93 2.89 0.43
N SER A 361 -20.68 3.14 1.51
CA SER A 361 -21.55 2.11 2.10
C SER A 361 -22.87 2.00 1.34
N ARG A 362 -23.61 0.91 1.57
CA ARG A 362 -24.90 0.68 0.92
C ARG A 362 -25.93 1.79 1.25
N GLU A 363 -25.86 2.32 2.45
CA GLU A 363 -26.74 3.39 2.94
C GLU A 363 -26.49 4.70 2.20
N GLN A 364 -25.29 4.92 1.66
CA GLN A 364 -24.88 6.12 0.94
C GLN A 364 -25.23 6.08 -0.55
N PHE A 365 -25.76 4.98 -1.09
CA PHE A 365 -26.05 4.87 -2.53
C PHE A 365 -27.07 5.90 -3.03
N GLU A 366 -28.05 6.27 -2.20
CA GLU A 366 -29.01 7.33 -2.55
C GLU A 366 -28.34 8.69 -2.61
N ASP A 367 -27.50 9.00 -1.61
CA ASP A 367 -26.75 10.27 -1.56
C ASP A 367 -25.81 10.41 -2.77
N GLU A 368 -25.16 9.32 -3.19
CA GLU A 368 -24.30 9.35 -4.38
C GLU A 368 -25.09 9.53 -5.68
N ALA A 369 -26.29 8.97 -5.76
CA ALA A 369 -27.20 9.21 -6.89
C ALA A 369 -27.70 10.66 -6.89
N GLU A 370 -28.05 11.23 -5.74
CA GLU A 370 -28.43 12.63 -5.60
C GLU A 370 -27.29 13.58 -5.99
N LYS A 371 -26.04 13.31 -5.56
CA LYS A 371 -24.86 14.09 -5.99
C LYS A 371 -24.66 14.03 -7.51
N PHE A 372 -24.81 12.86 -8.10
CA PHE A 372 -24.74 12.69 -9.55
C PHE A 372 -25.81 13.52 -10.26
N LEU A 373 -27.05 13.42 -9.84
CA LEU A 373 -28.18 14.16 -10.44
C LEU A 373 -28.08 15.66 -10.19
N THR A 374 -27.63 16.10 -9.01
CA THR A 374 -27.40 17.53 -8.73
C THR A 374 -26.44 18.15 -9.74
N ARG A 375 -25.45 17.38 -10.19
CA ARG A 375 -24.48 17.84 -11.18
C ARG A 375 -25.00 17.81 -12.62
N TYR A 376 -25.73 16.77 -13.00
CA TYR A 376 -26.03 16.51 -14.41
C TYR A 376 -27.52 16.67 -14.78
N CYS A 377 -28.46 16.61 -13.84
CA CYS A 377 -29.90 16.75 -14.08
C CYS A 377 -30.65 17.10 -12.78
N PRO A 378 -30.42 18.30 -12.18
CA PRO A 378 -30.99 18.67 -10.88
C PRO A 378 -32.52 18.65 -10.86
N GLU A 379 -33.21 18.92 -11.99
CA GLU A 379 -34.65 18.87 -12.09
C GLU A 379 -35.25 17.48 -11.83
N ALA A 380 -34.48 16.42 -12.01
CA ALA A 380 -34.89 15.05 -11.71
C ALA A 380 -35.03 14.78 -10.21
N LEU A 381 -34.44 15.62 -9.35
CA LEU A 381 -34.58 15.56 -7.90
C LEU A 381 -35.82 16.30 -7.38
N GLU A 382 -36.37 17.22 -8.18
CA GLU A 382 -37.50 18.07 -7.78
C GLU A 382 -38.85 17.49 -8.18
N LYS A 383 -38.94 16.88 -9.35
CA LYS A 383 -40.20 16.41 -9.93
C LYS A 383 -40.07 15.02 -10.56
N PRO A 384 -41.15 14.22 -10.55
CA PRO A 384 -41.19 12.96 -11.26
C PRO A 384 -41.01 13.15 -12.77
N MET A 385 -39.93 12.62 -13.30
CA MET A 385 -39.64 12.63 -14.73
C MET A 385 -38.81 11.43 -15.14
N ARG A 386 -38.80 11.14 -16.45
CA ARG A 386 -37.83 10.19 -16.99
C ARG A 386 -36.46 10.86 -17.04
N VAL A 387 -35.51 10.36 -16.27
CA VAL A 387 -34.11 10.87 -16.26
C VAL A 387 -33.51 10.69 -17.66
N PRO A 388 -33.04 11.76 -18.32
CA PRO A 388 -32.52 11.67 -19.70
C PRO A 388 -31.06 11.16 -19.71
N ILE A 389 -30.84 9.90 -19.34
CA ILE A 389 -29.49 9.34 -19.16
C ILE A 389 -28.68 9.37 -20.46
N GLU A 390 -29.33 9.28 -21.60
CA GLU A 390 -28.73 9.36 -22.92
C GLU A 390 -28.14 10.77 -23.18
N THR A 391 -28.85 11.82 -22.74
CA THR A 391 -28.41 13.22 -22.80
C THR A 391 -27.28 13.45 -21.80
N ILE A 392 -27.43 12.94 -20.57
CA ILE A 392 -26.40 13.04 -19.52
C ILE A 392 -25.08 12.42 -20.02
N ALA A 393 -25.12 11.24 -20.64
CA ALA A 393 -23.95 10.63 -21.23
C ALA A 393 -23.26 11.52 -22.28
N SER A 394 -24.08 12.19 -23.13
CA SER A 394 -23.57 13.14 -24.12
C SER A 394 -22.94 14.38 -23.46
N ASP A 395 -23.56 14.93 -22.42
CA ASP A 395 -23.06 16.09 -21.67
C ASP A 395 -21.73 15.74 -20.92
N MET A 396 -21.60 14.48 -20.48
CA MET A 396 -20.34 13.92 -19.95
C MET A 396 -19.28 13.67 -21.03
N LYS A 397 -19.58 14.00 -22.30
CA LYS A 397 -18.72 13.78 -23.48
C LYS A 397 -18.39 12.30 -23.71
N LEU A 398 -19.32 11.42 -23.37
CA LEU A 398 -19.22 10.00 -23.63
C LEU A 398 -19.73 9.68 -25.05
N GLN A 399 -18.99 8.86 -25.77
CA GLN A 399 -19.43 8.29 -27.05
C GLN A 399 -20.08 6.93 -26.79
N VAL A 400 -21.38 6.80 -27.02
CA VAL A 400 -22.09 5.52 -26.88
C VAL A 400 -22.09 4.77 -28.20
N ILE A 401 -21.65 3.51 -28.21
CA ILE A 401 -21.58 2.60 -29.35
C ILE A 401 -22.41 1.35 -29.03
N GLU A 402 -23.33 0.99 -29.92
CA GLU A 402 -24.31 -0.08 -29.71
C GLU A 402 -24.29 -1.15 -30.82
N ASP A 403 -23.22 -1.26 -31.55
CA ASP A 403 -23.07 -2.17 -32.70
C ASP A 403 -22.10 -3.33 -32.49
N VAL A 404 -21.52 -3.43 -31.28
CA VAL A 404 -20.52 -4.43 -30.93
C VAL A 404 -21.04 -5.38 -29.85
N PRO A 405 -21.23 -6.69 -30.16
CA PRO A 405 -21.49 -7.69 -29.12
C PRO A 405 -20.34 -7.78 -28.13
N LEU A 406 -20.64 -7.78 -26.83
CA LEU A 406 -19.62 -7.78 -25.77
C LEU A 406 -19.29 -9.17 -25.22
N SER A 407 -20.18 -10.14 -25.42
CA SER A 407 -19.97 -11.54 -25.03
C SER A 407 -20.84 -12.46 -25.88
N ASP A 408 -20.45 -13.73 -26.04
CA ASP A 408 -21.24 -14.71 -26.82
C ASP A 408 -22.58 -15.02 -26.16
N ASP A 409 -22.62 -15.04 -24.83
CA ASP A 409 -23.74 -15.47 -23.97
C ASP A 409 -24.50 -14.31 -23.29
N LEU A 410 -24.28 -13.08 -23.72
CA LEU A 410 -24.83 -11.86 -23.12
C LEU A 410 -24.54 -11.76 -21.60
N THR A 411 -23.35 -12.19 -21.17
CA THR A 411 -22.90 -12.03 -19.77
C THR A 411 -22.56 -10.56 -19.46
N TYR A 412 -22.09 -9.80 -20.46
CA TYR A 412 -21.76 -8.38 -20.35
C TYR A 412 -22.76 -7.52 -21.10
N PHE A 413 -23.28 -6.52 -20.40
CA PHE A 413 -24.26 -5.58 -20.95
C PHE A 413 -23.60 -4.30 -21.46
N GLY A 414 -22.53 -3.86 -20.82
CA GLY A 414 -21.82 -2.64 -21.15
C GLY A 414 -20.36 -2.68 -20.72
N THR A 415 -19.60 -1.73 -21.22
CA THR A 415 -18.24 -1.44 -20.78
C THR A 415 -17.87 -0.01 -21.11
N ILE A 416 -17.19 0.66 -20.17
CA ILE A 416 -16.63 1.99 -20.37
C ILE A 416 -15.11 1.94 -20.50
N ILE A 417 -14.57 2.78 -21.37
CA ILE A 417 -13.15 2.85 -21.71
C ILE A 417 -12.50 4.06 -21.04
N PHE A 418 -11.52 3.82 -20.16
CA PHE A 418 -10.81 4.86 -19.43
C PHE A 418 -9.49 5.28 -20.08
N ASP A 419 -8.91 4.45 -20.95
CA ASP A 419 -7.69 4.78 -21.69
C ASP A 419 -7.72 4.24 -23.12
N ASN A 420 -7.01 4.94 -24.02
CA ASN A 420 -6.94 4.53 -25.43
C ASN A 420 -6.15 3.22 -25.59
N GLY A 421 -6.59 2.37 -26.50
CA GLY A 421 -5.85 1.15 -26.86
C GLY A 421 -6.74 -0.05 -27.14
N ASN A 422 -6.12 -1.22 -27.17
CA ASN A 422 -6.85 -2.46 -27.33
C ASN A 422 -7.29 -2.97 -25.97
N VAL A 423 -8.56 -3.28 -25.81
CA VAL A 423 -9.11 -3.91 -24.62
C VAL A 423 -9.25 -5.39 -24.88
N LEU A 424 -8.47 -6.20 -24.15
CA LEU A 424 -8.43 -7.65 -24.25
C LEU A 424 -9.04 -8.25 -22.99
N ASP A 425 -10.11 -9.00 -23.11
CA ASP A 425 -10.50 -9.94 -22.07
C ASP A 425 -9.81 -11.29 -22.30
N LYS A 426 -8.81 -11.59 -21.47
CA LYS A 426 -8.03 -12.84 -21.56
C LYS A 426 -8.87 -14.11 -21.32
N HIS A 427 -9.97 -13.97 -20.58
CA HIS A 427 -10.85 -15.11 -20.24
C HIS A 427 -11.92 -15.38 -21.30
N ARG A 428 -12.21 -14.41 -22.21
CA ARG A 428 -13.46 -14.41 -22.99
C ARG A 428 -13.33 -14.15 -24.48
N LYS A 429 -12.11 -14.09 -25.03
CA LYS A 429 -11.83 -13.96 -26.48
C LYS A 429 -12.35 -12.69 -27.15
N ILE A 430 -12.85 -11.69 -26.40
CA ILE A 430 -13.32 -10.44 -26.99
C ILE A 430 -12.21 -9.42 -26.98
N THR A 431 -11.94 -8.85 -28.14
CA THR A 431 -10.96 -7.79 -28.33
C THR A 431 -11.66 -6.58 -28.94
N ILE A 432 -11.81 -5.51 -28.17
CA ILE A 432 -12.16 -4.20 -28.72
C ILE A 432 -10.86 -3.55 -29.17
N ARG A 433 -10.69 -3.41 -30.48
CA ARG A 433 -9.47 -2.81 -31.07
C ARG A 433 -9.64 -1.29 -31.16
N ASN A 434 -8.54 -0.57 -30.89
CA ASN A 434 -8.49 0.89 -30.99
C ASN A 434 -9.59 1.61 -30.20
N ALA A 435 -9.97 1.07 -29.04
CA ALA A 435 -10.92 1.70 -28.13
C ALA A 435 -10.42 3.08 -27.73
N LYS A 436 -11.33 4.07 -27.71
CA LYS A 436 -11.01 5.44 -27.33
C LYS A 436 -11.52 5.74 -25.93
N ARG A 437 -10.74 6.49 -25.17
CA ARG A 437 -11.15 6.99 -23.86
C ARG A 437 -12.49 7.74 -23.96
N GLY A 438 -13.41 7.48 -23.01
CA GLY A 438 -14.76 8.07 -22.99
C GLY A 438 -15.74 7.39 -23.93
N THR A 439 -15.42 6.18 -24.44
CA THR A 439 -16.37 5.37 -25.20
C THR A 439 -17.06 4.37 -24.29
N VAL A 440 -18.40 4.35 -24.35
CA VAL A 440 -19.25 3.35 -23.72
C VAL A 440 -19.75 2.40 -24.82
N TYR A 441 -19.43 1.12 -24.71
CA TYR A 441 -19.99 0.08 -25.54
C TYR A 441 -21.17 -0.56 -24.83
N LEU A 442 -22.32 -0.64 -25.48
CA LEU A 442 -23.51 -1.36 -25.01
C LEU A 442 -23.79 -2.52 -25.96
N ASP A 443 -23.98 -3.71 -25.41
CA ASP A 443 -24.32 -4.87 -26.24
C ASP A 443 -25.68 -4.64 -26.90
N PRO A 444 -25.79 -4.72 -28.25
CA PRO A 444 -27.02 -4.42 -28.97
C PRO A 444 -28.21 -5.30 -28.56
N ARG A 445 -27.93 -6.52 -28.10
CA ARG A 445 -28.95 -7.51 -27.69
C ARG A 445 -29.66 -7.14 -26.39
N VAL A 446 -29.09 -6.27 -25.54
CA VAL A 446 -29.68 -5.89 -24.25
C VAL A 446 -31.04 -5.28 -24.41
N SER A 447 -31.26 -4.47 -25.47
CA SER A 447 -32.54 -3.81 -25.71
C SER A 447 -33.69 -4.77 -26.03
N TYR A 448 -33.45 -5.84 -26.78
CA TYR A 448 -34.48 -6.75 -27.26
C TYR A 448 -34.49 -8.12 -26.55
N GLU A 449 -33.38 -8.62 -26.06
CA GLU A 449 -33.36 -9.85 -25.27
C GLU A 449 -33.69 -9.61 -23.78
N ARG A 450 -33.52 -8.39 -23.30
CA ARG A 450 -33.86 -7.99 -21.92
C ARG A 450 -34.94 -6.92 -21.91
N SER A 451 -34.54 -5.65 -21.87
CA SER A 451 -35.50 -4.52 -21.97
C SER A 451 -34.79 -3.20 -22.24
N VAL A 452 -35.53 -2.20 -22.69
CA VAL A 452 -35.05 -0.82 -22.76
C VAL A 452 -34.68 -0.29 -21.37
N GLY A 453 -35.38 -0.71 -20.32
CA GLY A 453 -35.03 -0.37 -18.94
C GLY A 453 -33.65 -0.90 -18.53
N THR A 454 -33.35 -2.14 -18.87
CA THR A 454 -32.01 -2.74 -18.62
C THR A 454 -30.93 -1.98 -19.35
N LYS A 455 -31.12 -1.64 -20.64
CA LYS A 455 -30.17 -0.82 -21.41
C LYS A 455 -29.90 0.52 -20.72
N ARG A 456 -30.93 1.21 -20.27
CA ARG A 456 -30.81 2.50 -19.59
C ARG A 456 -30.07 2.37 -18.25
N THR A 457 -30.36 1.30 -17.49
CA THR A 457 -29.67 1.04 -16.25
C THR A 457 -28.18 0.73 -16.51
N THR A 458 -27.87 0.00 -17.57
CA THR A 458 -26.48 -0.24 -17.99
C THR A 458 -25.78 1.07 -18.36
N LEU A 459 -26.43 1.95 -19.12
CA LEU A 459 -25.85 3.26 -19.46
C LEU A 459 -25.63 4.12 -18.20
N ALA A 460 -26.57 4.14 -17.25
CA ALA A 460 -26.40 4.85 -15.98
C ALA A 460 -25.25 4.26 -15.14
N HIS A 461 -25.06 2.96 -15.16
CA HIS A 461 -23.96 2.25 -14.53
C HIS A 461 -22.60 2.71 -15.10
N GLU A 462 -22.46 2.76 -16.43
CA GLU A 462 -21.25 3.21 -17.09
C GLU A 462 -20.99 4.73 -16.86
N CYS A 463 -22.05 5.55 -16.84
CA CYS A 463 -21.95 6.96 -16.49
C CYS A 463 -21.46 7.17 -15.05
N PHE A 464 -21.92 6.33 -14.10
CA PHE A 464 -21.45 6.39 -12.72
C PHE A 464 -19.98 5.99 -12.60
N HIS A 465 -19.53 4.95 -13.31
CA HIS A 465 -18.12 4.62 -13.39
C HIS A 465 -17.29 5.80 -13.88
N TRP A 466 -17.72 6.46 -14.96
CA TRP A 466 -17.03 7.64 -15.48
C TRP A 466 -16.99 8.80 -14.49
N HIS A 467 -18.04 8.97 -13.70
CA HIS A 467 -18.14 10.03 -12.71
C HIS A 467 -17.24 9.80 -11.49
N ARG A 468 -17.16 8.57 -10.98
CA ARG A 468 -16.55 8.30 -9.67
C ARG A 468 -15.24 7.51 -9.71
N HIS A 469 -14.99 6.71 -10.73
CA HIS A 469 -13.89 5.77 -10.73
C HIS A 469 -12.69 6.17 -11.61
N GLN A 470 -12.69 7.37 -12.19
CA GLN A 470 -11.55 7.88 -12.97
C GLN A 470 -10.25 7.93 -12.16
N PRO A 471 -10.22 8.35 -10.86
CA PRO A 471 -8.99 8.41 -10.08
C PRO A 471 -8.25 7.06 -10.01
N TYR A 472 -8.98 5.96 -9.82
CA TYR A 472 -8.42 4.61 -9.83
C TYR A 472 -7.68 4.31 -11.16
N HIS A 473 -8.34 4.55 -12.29
CA HIS A 473 -7.76 4.24 -13.61
C HIS A 473 -6.55 5.11 -13.93
N VAL A 474 -6.57 6.37 -13.52
CA VAL A 474 -5.42 7.28 -13.68
C VAL A 474 -4.25 6.79 -12.84
N LEU A 475 -4.48 6.40 -11.57
CA LEU A 475 -3.45 5.87 -10.68
C LEU A 475 -2.86 4.56 -11.25
N MET A 476 -3.69 3.60 -11.67
CA MET A 476 -3.24 2.33 -12.25
C MET A 476 -2.35 2.56 -13.47
N LYS A 477 -2.70 3.53 -14.32
CA LYS A 477 -1.88 3.93 -15.46
C LYS A 477 -0.53 4.51 -15.03
N MET A 478 -0.51 5.38 -14.03
CA MET A 478 0.72 6.03 -13.55
C MET A 478 1.71 5.03 -12.95
N ILE A 479 1.23 4.00 -12.26
CA ILE A 479 2.09 2.96 -11.67
C ILE A 479 2.47 1.86 -12.68
N GLY A 480 2.01 1.95 -13.93
CA GLY A 480 2.28 0.93 -14.96
C GLY A 480 1.66 -0.44 -14.62
N ALA A 481 0.53 -0.45 -13.92
CA ALA A 481 -0.23 -1.67 -13.66
C ALA A 481 -0.69 -2.30 -14.99
N ASP A 482 -0.86 -3.63 -14.99
CA ASP A 482 -1.13 -4.45 -16.19
C ASP A 482 -2.13 -3.75 -17.13
N ASP A 483 -1.74 -3.62 -18.40
CA ASP A 483 -2.42 -2.89 -19.49
C ASP A 483 -3.95 -3.09 -19.59
N ASN A 484 -4.47 -4.17 -18.99
CA ASN A 484 -5.90 -4.51 -19.04
C ASN A 484 -6.71 -4.03 -17.81
N LEU A 485 -6.08 -3.87 -16.63
CA LEU A 485 -6.77 -3.43 -15.41
C LEU A 485 -7.11 -1.94 -15.43
N GLY A 486 -6.32 -1.12 -16.10
CA GLY A 486 -6.51 0.32 -16.18
C GLY A 486 -7.34 0.83 -17.36
N LYS A 487 -7.77 -0.04 -18.31
CA LYS A 487 -8.36 0.41 -19.58
C LYS A 487 -9.88 0.38 -19.63
N ALA A 488 -10.52 -0.56 -18.96
CA ALA A 488 -11.96 -0.72 -19.03
C ALA A 488 -12.55 -1.43 -17.79
N ILE A 489 -13.76 -1.07 -17.43
CA ILE A 489 -14.61 -1.84 -16.51
C ILE A 489 -15.77 -2.43 -17.30
N GLN A 490 -16.18 -3.66 -16.95
CA GLN A 490 -17.22 -4.39 -17.66
C GLN A 490 -18.38 -4.70 -16.73
N CYS A 491 -19.57 -4.20 -17.07
CA CYS A 491 -20.80 -4.48 -16.34
C CYS A 491 -21.23 -5.95 -16.51
N GLN A 492 -21.17 -6.73 -15.44
CA GLN A 492 -21.57 -8.15 -15.40
C GLN A 492 -22.96 -8.35 -14.80
N ILE A 493 -23.69 -9.38 -15.27
CA ILE A 493 -25.01 -9.75 -14.73
C ILE A 493 -24.93 -10.33 -13.32
N ALA A 494 -23.94 -11.19 -13.05
CA ALA A 494 -23.85 -11.91 -11.80
C ALA A 494 -23.29 -11.05 -10.67
N ALA A 495 -23.97 -11.04 -9.53
CA ALA A 495 -23.38 -10.54 -8.29
C ALA A 495 -22.24 -11.47 -7.88
N ASN A 496 -21.10 -10.91 -7.46
CA ASN A 496 -20.04 -11.69 -6.84
C ASN A 496 -20.59 -12.34 -5.57
N SER A 497 -20.66 -13.66 -5.57
CA SER A 497 -21.07 -14.48 -4.40
C SER A 497 -19.91 -14.69 -3.41
N MET A 498 -18.78 -14.02 -3.63
CA MET A 498 -17.60 -14.09 -2.76
C MET A 498 -17.78 -13.20 -1.52
N ASP A 499 -17.22 -13.68 -0.41
CA ASP A 499 -17.03 -12.93 0.83
C ASP A 499 -16.40 -11.56 0.53
N SER A 500 -16.99 -10.46 1.01
CA SER A 500 -16.53 -9.09 0.71
C SER A 500 -15.07 -8.84 1.10
N ASP A 501 -14.54 -9.59 2.06
CA ASP A 501 -13.14 -9.51 2.49
C ASP A 501 -12.12 -9.92 1.41
N LYS A 502 -12.60 -10.53 0.33
CA LYS A 502 -11.78 -10.97 -0.82
C LYS A 502 -11.95 -10.11 -2.06
N TRP A 503 -12.76 -9.07 -1.98
CA TRP A 503 -13.02 -8.19 -3.11
C TRP A 503 -11.81 -7.34 -3.46
N LYS A 504 -11.53 -7.26 -4.76
CA LYS A 504 -10.56 -6.33 -5.34
C LYS A 504 -11.22 -4.99 -5.63
N ALA A 505 -10.42 -3.98 -5.90
CA ALA A 505 -10.89 -2.65 -6.29
C ALA A 505 -12.00 -2.66 -7.36
N VAL A 506 -11.84 -3.49 -8.40
CA VAL A 506 -12.83 -3.62 -9.48
C VAL A 506 -14.15 -4.20 -8.97
N ASP A 507 -14.14 -5.15 -8.05
CA ASP A 507 -15.35 -5.75 -7.47
C ASP A 507 -16.14 -4.70 -6.67
N TRP A 508 -15.44 -3.87 -5.90
CA TRP A 508 -16.05 -2.76 -5.17
C TRP A 508 -16.66 -1.72 -6.11
N MET A 509 -15.93 -1.31 -7.16
CA MET A 509 -16.45 -0.35 -8.14
C MET A 509 -17.70 -0.88 -8.85
N GLU A 510 -17.71 -2.16 -9.24
CA GLU A 510 -18.87 -2.82 -9.84
C GLU A 510 -20.07 -2.85 -8.89
N TRP A 511 -19.86 -3.20 -7.62
CA TRP A 511 -20.91 -3.24 -6.61
C TRP A 511 -21.52 -1.84 -6.37
N GLN A 512 -20.68 -0.82 -6.30
CA GLN A 512 -21.13 0.58 -6.16
C GLN A 512 -21.99 1.01 -7.35
N ALA A 513 -21.49 0.80 -8.57
CA ALA A 513 -22.23 1.20 -9.77
C ALA A 513 -23.56 0.45 -9.93
N LYS A 514 -23.60 -0.85 -9.61
CA LYS A 514 -24.85 -1.64 -9.56
C LYS A 514 -25.85 -1.11 -8.53
N GLY A 515 -25.36 -0.64 -7.39
CA GLY A 515 -26.20 -0.07 -6.34
C GLY A 515 -26.72 1.31 -6.66
N VAL A 516 -25.92 2.17 -7.29
CA VAL A 516 -26.25 3.59 -7.54
C VAL A 516 -27.04 3.78 -8.85
N ALA A 517 -26.73 3.06 -9.93
CA ALA A 517 -27.35 3.25 -11.24
C ALA A 517 -28.90 3.19 -11.23
N PRO A 518 -29.56 2.24 -10.56
CA PRO A 518 -31.04 2.26 -10.46
C PRO A 518 -31.55 3.50 -9.73
N ARG A 519 -30.83 4.03 -8.74
CA ARG A 519 -31.20 5.22 -7.96
C ARG A 519 -31.02 6.51 -8.75
N ILE A 520 -30.06 6.56 -9.67
CA ILE A 520 -29.95 7.66 -10.65
C ILE A 520 -31.20 7.72 -11.51
N LEU A 521 -31.68 6.57 -12.01
CA LEU A 521 -32.86 6.53 -12.88
C LEU A 521 -34.21 6.71 -12.15
N MET A 522 -34.22 6.37 -10.85
CA MET A 522 -35.41 6.41 -9.99
C MET A 522 -35.05 7.00 -8.62
N PRO A 523 -34.71 8.30 -8.54
CA PRO A 523 -34.37 8.94 -7.27
C PRO A 523 -35.55 8.85 -6.30
N ALA A 524 -35.28 8.58 -5.03
CA ALA A 524 -36.27 8.13 -4.06
C ALA A 524 -37.44 9.12 -3.88
N LYS A 525 -37.16 10.41 -3.68
CA LYS A 525 -38.17 11.44 -3.43
C LYS A 525 -39.16 11.63 -4.60
N PRO A 526 -38.70 11.90 -5.85
CA PRO A 526 -39.59 12.01 -7.00
C PRO A 526 -40.32 10.71 -7.34
N THR A 527 -39.68 9.56 -7.14
CA THR A 527 -40.29 8.24 -7.37
C THR A 527 -41.44 7.99 -6.41
N ARG A 528 -41.29 8.29 -5.12
CA ARG A 528 -42.39 8.23 -4.13
C ARG A 528 -43.54 9.16 -4.51
N LEU A 529 -43.25 10.42 -4.86
CA LEU A 529 -44.25 11.37 -5.30
C LEU A 529 -45.04 10.83 -6.50
N LYS A 530 -44.37 10.19 -7.47
CA LYS A 530 -45.06 9.57 -8.62
C LYS A 530 -45.91 8.38 -8.21
N ALA A 531 -45.44 7.55 -7.31
CA ALA A 531 -46.21 6.43 -6.78
C ALA A 531 -47.47 6.90 -6.07
N ASP A 532 -47.37 7.93 -5.21
CA ASP A 532 -48.51 8.53 -4.51
C ASP A 532 -49.54 9.10 -5.49
N GLN A 533 -49.09 9.81 -6.56
CA GLN A 533 -49.96 10.31 -7.63
C GLN A 533 -50.68 9.16 -8.35
N LEU A 534 -50.04 8.06 -8.64
CA LEU A 534 -50.64 6.90 -9.29
C LEU A 534 -51.64 6.18 -8.37
N LEU A 535 -51.28 6.01 -7.09
CA LEU A 535 -52.21 5.45 -6.10
C LEU A 535 -53.46 6.30 -5.92
N ALA A 536 -53.33 7.64 -5.94
CA ALA A 536 -54.49 8.54 -5.89
C ALA A 536 -55.40 8.44 -7.12
N VAL A 537 -54.87 8.08 -8.28
CA VAL A 537 -55.63 7.97 -9.54
C VAL A 537 -56.20 6.56 -9.73
N TYR A 538 -55.48 5.51 -9.37
CA TYR A 538 -55.80 4.12 -9.70
C TYR A 538 -55.99 3.22 -8.46
N GLY A 539 -55.73 3.73 -7.27
CA GLY A 539 -55.78 2.98 -6.01
C GLY A 539 -57.16 3.10 -5.33
N GLY A 540 -58.22 2.74 -6.05
CA GLY A 540 -59.56 2.62 -5.53
C GLY A 540 -59.94 1.18 -5.24
#